data_a600934cdab2de8b607c76804b991916
#
_entry.id   a600934cdab2de8b607c76804b991916
#
_cell.length_a   1.000
_cell.length_b   1.000
_cell.length_c   1.000
_cell.angle_alpha   90.00
_cell.angle_beta   90.00
_cell.angle_gamma   90.00
#
_symmetry.space_group_name_H-M   'P 1'
#
loop_
_entity.id
_entity.type
_entity.pdbx_description
1 polymer ?
#
loop_
_entity_poly.entity_id
_entity_poly.type
_entity_poly.pdbx_seq_one_letter_code
_entity_poly.pdbx_strand_id
1 'polypeptide(L)'
;MNPKIIAENKIDIPDIVALIIDLSPSQNINDRHLLAQKASKLIEERLNKNKNIEVRSKTIDEKDSTKIFGELSKLTGDIPRNRIAGAIIITDGQIHDIPKDLKNYNFNAPIHFLITGNKNTKDRRLIVEDAPRYGIVGEEVSVNIKIEDDSATNPNALVSVNINDGEVKTKSIAIGEKVKLTLPLDKP
;
A
#
# COMPACT_ATOMS: atom_id res chain seq x y z
N MET A 1 60.69 -31.98 12.65
CA MET A 1 59.53 -31.29 12.09
C MET A 1 58.29 -32.04 12.50
N ASN A 2 57.38 -31.40 13.25
CA ASN A 2 56.07 -31.99 13.55
C ASN A 2 55.06 -31.55 12.50
N PRO A 3 54.52 -32.42 11.67
CA PRO A 3 53.49 -32.08 10.71
C PRO A 3 52.19 -31.67 11.47
N LYS A 4 51.65 -30.49 11.17
CA LYS A 4 50.31 -30.10 11.63
C LYS A 4 49.29 -30.40 10.55
N ILE A 5 48.30 -31.20 10.88
CA ILE A 5 47.13 -31.42 10.03
C ILE A 5 46.10 -30.30 10.39
N ILE A 6 45.78 -29.43 9.44
CA ILE A 6 44.72 -28.44 9.57
C ILE A 6 43.49 -29.01 8.87
N ALA A 7 42.44 -29.28 9.61
CA ALA A 7 41.14 -29.65 9.05
C ALA A 7 40.30 -28.39 8.99
N GLU A 8 39.92 -27.93 7.78
CA GLU A 8 38.96 -26.86 7.57
C GLU A 8 37.56 -27.46 7.46
N ASN A 9 36.69 -27.14 8.40
CA ASN A 9 35.27 -27.40 8.28
C ASN A 9 34.60 -26.16 7.65
N LYS A 10 34.16 -26.30 6.42
CA LYS A 10 33.29 -25.26 5.78
C LYS A 10 31.85 -25.52 6.22
N ILE A 11 31.28 -24.55 6.92
CA ILE A 11 29.86 -24.52 7.24
C ILE A 11 29.21 -23.59 6.21
N ASP A 12 28.35 -24.15 5.38
CA ASP A 12 27.53 -23.34 4.47
C ASP A 12 26.47 -22.60 5.29
N ILE A 13 26.60 -21.27 5.32
CA ILE A 13 25.64 -20.38 5.99
C ILE A 13 24.64 -19.92 4.93
N PRO A 14 23.33 -20.10 5.12
CA PRO A 14 22.33 -19.74 4.12
C PRO A 14 22.29 -18.22 3.89
N ASP A 15 22.05 -17.84 2.66
CA ASP A 15 21.76 -16.46 2.29
C ASP A 15 20.34 -16.07 2.75
N ILE A 16 20.12 -14.79 3.01
CA ILE A 16 18.86 -14.30 3.57
C ILE A 16 18.06 -13.56 2.50
N VAL A 17 16.79 -13.94 2.38
CA VAL A 17 15.78 -13.21 1.62
C VAL A 17 14.82 -12.52 2.59
N ALA A 18 14.73 -11.20 2.50
CA ALA A 18 13.74 -10.42 3.25
C ALA A 18 12.40 -10.46 2.51
N LEU A 19 11.32 -10.86 3.19
CA LEU A 19 9.97 -10.86 2.65
C LEU A 19 9.10 -9.87 3.46
N ILE A 20 8.65 -8.80 2.82
CA ILE A 20 7.75 -7.83 3.42
C ILE A 20 6.36 -7.97 2.80
N ILE A 21 5.35 -8.06 3.65
CA ILE A 21 3.96 -8.26 3.26
C ILE A 21 3.17 -7.08 3.80
N ASP A 22 2.67 -6.25 2.89
CA ASP A 22 1.80 -5.14 3.22
C ASP A 22 0.35 -5.64 3.29
N LEU A 23 -0.24 -5.55 4.47
CA LEU A 23 -1.65 -5.83 4.74
C LEU A 23 -2.35 -4.59 5.32
N SER A 24 -1.85 -3.40 5.01
CA SER A 24 -2.47 -2.13 5.41
C SER A 24 -3.92 -2.02 4.91
N PRO A 25 -4.75 -1.13 5.48
CA PRO A 25 -6.16 -1.01 5.12
C PRO A 25 -6.44 -0.75 3.63
N SER A 26 -5.50 -0.18 2.89
CA SER A 26 -5.59 -0.03 1.43
C SER A 26 -5.69 -1.37 0.69
N GLN A 27 -5.18 -2.45 1.28
CA GLN A 27 -5.28 -3.82 0.77
C GLN A 27 -6.70 -4.45 0.94
N ASN A 28 -7.58 -3.83 1.75
CA ASN A 28 -8.94 -4.33 1.95
C ASN A 28 -9.88 -4.05 0.76
N ILE A 29 -9.38 -3.39 -0.28
CA ILE A 29 -10.13 -3.13 -1.50
C ILE A 29 -10.01 -4.36 -2.42
N ASN A 30 -11.15 -4.97 -2.79
CA ASN A 30 -11.20 -6.12 -3.70
C ASN A 30 -10.21 -7.21 -3.25
N ASP A 31 -10.36 -8.29 -2.88
CA ASP A 31 -9.54 -9.47 -2.56
C ASP A 31 -8.00 -9.31 -2.51
N ARG A 32 -7.45 -8.07 -2.50
CA ARG A 32 -5.99 -7.80 -2.50
C ARG A 32 -5.32 -8.43 -1.28
N HIS A 33 -5.95 -8.31 -0.11
CA HIS A 33 -5.47 -8.91 1.13
C HIS A 33 -5.31 -10.44 0.99
N LEU A 34 -6.30 -11.12 0.39
CA LEU A 34 -6.25 -12.55 0.13
C LEU A 34 -5.16 -12.92 -0.89
N LEU A 35 -4.98 -12.07 -1.92
CA LEU A 35 -3.92 -12.26 -2.91
C LEU A 35 -2.54 -12.10 -2.27
N ALA A 36 -2.35 -11.08 -1.43
CA ALA A 36 -1.10 -10.86 -0.71
C ALA A 36 -0.76 -12.05 0.20
N GLN A 37 -1.73 -12.55 0.96
CA GLN A 37 -1.55 -13.73 1.83
C GLN A 37 -1.24 -15.00 1.05
N LYS A 38 -1.95 -15.26 -0.06
CA LYS A 38 -1.68 -16.43 -0.92
C LYS A 38 -0.29 -16.34 -1.56
N ALA A 39 0.08 -15.16 -2.04
CA ALA A 39 1.38 -14.93 -2.65
C ALA A 39 2.52 -15.11 -1.64
N SER A 40 2.41 -14.54 -0.43
CA SER A 40 3.43 -14.67 0.61
C SER A 40 3.65 -16.14 0.98
N LYS A 41 2.57 -16.88 1.21
CA LYS A 41 2.65 -18.31 1.56
C LYS A 41 3.32 -19.13 0.46
N LEU A 42 2.96 -18.90 -0.79
CA LEU A 42 3.55 -19.59 -1.93
C LEU A 42 5.04 -19.28 -2.09
N ILE A 43 5.43 -18.01 -1.87
CA ILE A 43 6.83 -17.57 -1.93
C ILE A 43 7.63 -18.22 -0.81
N GLU A 44 7.15 -18.17 0.44
CA GLU A 44 7.81 -18.81 1.57
C GLU A 44 7.99 -20.32 1.36
N GLU A 45 6.94 -21.01 0.90
CA GLU A 45 7.01 -22.45 0.58
C GLU A 45 8.06 -22.77 -0.49
N ARG A 46 8.18 -21.91 -1.51
CA ARG A 46 9.17 -22.10 -2.59
C ARG A 46 10.60 -21.83 -2.14
N LEU A 47 10.80 -20.74 -1.40
CA LEU A 47 12.13 -20.36 -0.90
C LEU A 47 12.64 -21.36 0.14
N ASN A 48 11.79 -21.82 1.04
CA ASN A 48 12.15 -22.80 2.07
C ASN A 48 12.51 -24.20 1.52
N LYS A 49 12.21 -24.50 0.25
CA LYS A 49 12.73 -25.71 -0.43
C LYS A 49 14.23 -25.64 -0.70
N ASN A 50 14.80 -24.44 -0.74
CA ASN A 50 16.24 -24.25 -0.94
C ASN A 50 16.94 -24.13 0.42
N LYS A 51 17.72 -25.14 0.78
CA LYS A 51 18.45 -25.17 2.06
C LYS A 51 19.49 -24.07 2.22
N ASN A 52 19.89 -23.43 1.11
CA ASN A 52 20.85 -22.34 1.10
C ASN A 52 20.18 -20.96 1.24
N ILE A 53 18.87 -20.91 1.48
CA ILE A 53 18.10 -19.67 1.69
C ILE A 53 17.38 -19.75 3.03
N GLU A 54 17.52 -18.69 3.81
CA GLU A 54 16.72 -18.40 5.01
C GLU A 54 15.77 -17.24 4.67
N VAL A 55 14.48 -17.40 4.95
CA VAL A 55 13.49 -16.35 4.73
C VAL A 55 13.23 -15.63 6.04
N ARG A 56 13.42 -14.30 6.05
CA ARG A 56 12.96 -13.44 7.14
C ARG A 56 11.75 -12.66 6.67
N SER A 57 10.59 -12.88 7.28
CA SER A 57 9.35 -12.23 6.88
C SER A 57 8.88 -11.20 7.92
N LYS A 58 8.23 -10.13 7.43
CA LYS A 58 7.57 -9.10 8.23
C LYS A 58 6.26 -8.71 7.57
N THR A 59 5.17 -8.77 8.33
CA THR A 59 3.87 -8.24 7.92
C THR A 59 3.69 -6.83 8.49
N ILE A 60 3.17 -5.91 7.67
CA ILE A 60 2.83 -4.54 8.04
C ILE A 60 1.31 -4.42 7.93
N ASP A 61 0.64 -4.04 9.03
CA ASP A 61 -0.81 -3.84 9.12
C ASP A 61 -1.18 -2.45 9.68
N GLU A 62 -0.24 -1.51 9.65
CA GLU A 62 -0.40 -0.17 10.20
C GLU A 62 -1.43 0.67 9.43
N LYS A 63 -2.27 1.41 10.18
CA LYS A 63 -3.38 2.19 9.61
C LYS A 63 -2.97 3.52 9.00
N ASP A 64 -1.91 4.14 9.49
CA ASP A 64 -1.61 5.55 9.19
C ASP A 64 -0.53 5.77 8.14
N SER A 65 0.41 4.85 7.97
CA SER A 65 1.42 4.94 6.91
C SER A 65 2.17 3.64 6.70
N THR A 66 2.25 3.19 5.45
CA THR A 66 3.02 1.99 5.08
C THR A 66 4.50 2.37 4.90
N LYS A 67 5.33 2.04 5.92
CA LYS A 67 6.78 2.31 5.94
C LYS A 67 7.57 1.05 5.58
N ILE A 68 7.57 0.70 4.31
CA ILE A 68 8.19 -0.53 3.80
C ILE A 68 9.71 -0.50 3.92
N PHE A 69 10.34 0.60 3.51
CA PHE A 69 11.79 0.71 3.53
C PHE A 69 12.35 0.80 4.94
N GLY A 70 11.62 1.41 5.87
CA GLY A 70 11.96 1.41 7.29
C GLY A 70 11.94 0.00 7.88
N GLU A 71 10.90 -0.79 7.59
CA GLU A 71 10.81 -2.17 8.05
C GLU A 71 11.85 -3.09 7.38
N LEU A 72 12.15 -2.87 6.08
CA LEU A 72 13.23 -3.59 5.40
C LEU A 72 14.58 -3.33 6.07
N SER A 73 14.88 -2.08 6.43
CA SER A 73 16.12 -1.73 7.15
C SER A 73 16.20 -2.40 8.52
N LYS A 74 15.10 -2.46 9.27
CA LYS A 74 15.06 -3.14 10.58
C LYS A 74 15.25 -4.65 10.43
N LEU A 75 14.58 -5.25 9.45
CA LEU A 75 14.61 -6.69 9.20
C LEU A 75 16.00 -7.20 8.79
N THR A 76 16.80 -6.32 8.16
CA THR A 76 18.12 -6.67 7.61
C THR A 76 19.29 -6.04 8.36
N GLY A 77 19.02 -5.20 9.36
CA GLY A 77 20.04 -4.38 10.03
C GLY A 77 21.12 -5.15 10.79
N ASP A 78 20.80 -6.36 11.24
CA ASP A 78 21.72 -7.29 11.94
C ASP A 78 22.43 -8.25 11.00
N ILE A 79 22.15 -8.20 9.68
CA ILE A 79 22.66 -9.15 8.69
C ILE A 79 23.88 -8.58 7.97
N PRO A 80 24.99 -9.35 7.86
CA PRO A 80 26.09 -8.99 6.98
C PRO A 80 25.61 -8.83 5.54
N ARG A 81 25.99 -7.74 4.87
CA ARG A 81 25.50 -7.38 3.53
C ARG A 81 25.72 -8.45 2.47
N ASN A 82 26.83 -9.17 2.56
CA ASN A 82 27.18 -10.26 1.65
C ASN A 82 26.30 -11.50 1.83
N ARG A 83 25.46 -11.54 2.87
CA ARG A 83 24.51 -12.63 3.12
C ARG A 83 23.07 -12.26 2.72
N ILE A 84 22.83 -11.03 2.29
CA ILE A 84 21.50 -10.61 1.82
C ILE A 84 21.39 -10.96 0.35
N ALA A 85 20.59 -11.98 0.01
CA ALA A 85 20.34 -12.39 -1.37
C ALA A 85 19.37 -11.44 -2.10
N GLY A 86 18.41 -10.86 -1.37
CA GLY A 86 17.44 -9.92 -1.93
C GLY A 86 16.29 -9.62 -0.99
N ALA A 87 15.37 -8.78 -1.48
CA ALA A 87 14.11 -8.53 -0.83
C ALA A 87 12.94 -8.76 -1.79
N ILE A 88 11.84 -9.28 -1.26
CA ILE A 88 10.56 -9.42 -1.95
C ILE A 88 9.54 -8.62 -1.15
N ILE A 89 8.85 -7.70 -1.81
CA ILE A 89 7.88 -6.81 -1.21
C ILE A 89 6.54 -7.03 -1.89
N ILE A 90 5.53 -7.43 -1.13
CA ILE A 90 4.15 -7.60 -1.58
C ILE A 90 3.36 -6.39 -1.09
N THR A 91 2.88 -5.54 -2.01
CA THR A 91 2.19 -4.28 -1.69
C THR A 91 1.22 -3.90 -2.79
N ASP A 92 0.28 -3.00 -2.52
CA ASP A 92 -0.57 -2.38 -3.55
C ASP A 92 0.13 -1.21 -4.29
N GLY A 93 1.34 -0.85 -3.84
CA GLY A 93 2.15 0.22 -4.41
C GLY A 93 2.03 1.55 -3.65
N GLN A 94 1.22 1.65 -2.61
CA GLN A 94 1.12 2.85 -1.77
C GLN A 94 2.19 2.85 -0.69
N ILE A 95 3.40 3.26 -1.05
CA ILE A 95 4.56 3.28 -0.17
C ILE A 95 4.87 4.73 0.22
N HIS A 96 4.92 5.01 1.53
CA HIS A 96 5.08 6.38 2.04
C HIS A 96 6.54 6.77 2.33
N ASP A 97 7.44 5.81 2.44
CA ASP A 97 8.84 6.01 2.83
C ASP A 97 9.85 5.65 1.72
N ILE A 98 9.48 5.86 0.45
CA ILE A 98 10.39 5.62 -0.66
C ILE A 98 11.60 6.55 -0.54
N PRO A 99 12.84 6.01 -0.46
CA PRO A 99 14.04 6.83 -0.41
C PRO A 99 14.16 7.71 -1.68
N LYS A 100 14.47 9.00 -1.50
CA LYS A 100 14.69 9.92 -2.63
C LYS A 100 15.84 9.50 -3.53
N ASP A 101 16.83 8.82 -2.95
CA ASP A 101 17.98 8.27 -3.67
C ASP A 101 18.21 6.83 -3.17
N LEU A 102 17.88 5.88 -4.03
CA LEU A 102 18.08 4.45 -3.76
C LEU A 102 19.56 4.07 -3.67
N LYS A 103 20.47 4.87 -4.26
CA LYS A 103 21.91 4.61 -4.16
C LYS A 103 22.43 4.85 -2.75
N ASN A 104 21.80 5.75 -2.02
CA ASN A 104 22.12 6.03 -0.61
C ASN A 104 21.37 5.13 0.37
N TYR A 105 20.40 4.35 -0.14
CA TYR A 105 19.73 3.34 0.67
C TYR A 105 20.65 2.13 0.81
N ASN A 106 21.04 1.88 2.04
CA ASN A 106 22.11 0.94 2.40
C ASN A 106 21.74 -0.55 2.20
N PHE A 107 21.11 -0.88 1.06
CA PHE A 107 20.67 -2.20 0.67
C PHE A 107 21.20 -2.53 -0.73
N ASN A 108 22.21 -3.39 -0.80
CA ASN A 108 22.97 -3.68 -2.04
C ASN A 108 22.48 -4.95 -2.77
N ALA A 109 21.31 -5.45 -2.43
CA ALA A 109 20.73 -6.65 -3.04
C ALA A 109 19.50 -6.26 -3.90
N PRO A 110 19.06 -7.11 -4.85
CA PRO A 110 17.88 -6.83 -5.66
C PRO A 110 16.61 -6.74 -4.80
N ILE A 111 15.72 -5.80 -5.14
CA ILE A 111 14.40 -5.66 -4.52
C ILE A 111 13.35 -5.96 -5.60
N HIS A 112 12.51 -6.95 -5.34
CA HIS A 112 11.40 -7.34 -6.20
C HIS A 112 10.08 -6.92 -5.59
N PHE A 113 9.24 -6.24 -6.39
CA PHE A 113 7.90 -5.83 -5.98
C PHE A 113 6.85 -6.72 -6.61
N LEU A 114 6.01 -7.33 -5.79
CA LEU A 114 4.76 -7.97 -6.18
C LEU A 114 3.61 -7.00 -5.92
N ILE A 115 3.08 -6.41 -6.98
CA ILE A 115 1.99 -5.46 -6.86
C ILE A 115 0.66 -6.21 -6.87
N THR A 116 -0.07 -6.15 -5.75
CA THR A 116 -1.42 -6.71 -5.59
C THR A 116 -2.49 -5.79 -6.17
N GLY A 117 -2.16 -4.51 -6.37
CA GLY A 117 -3.03 -3.53 -7.01
C GLY A 117 -3.26 -3.86 -8.49
N ASN A 118 -4.50 -3.75 -8.94
CA ASN A 118 -4.82 -3.90 -10.35
C ASN A 118 -4.54 -2.58 -11.08
N LYS A 119 -3.82 -2.61 -12.22
CA LYS A 119 -3.58 -1.42 -13.06
C LYS A 119 -4.87 -0.75 -13.55
N ASN A 120 -5.97 -1.51 -13.55
CA ASN A 120 -7.29 -1.04 -13.96
C ASN A 120 -8.19 -0.65 -12.77
N THR A 121 -7.64 -0.49 -11.57
CA THR A 121 -8.43 -0.02 -10.43
C THR A 121 -8.80 1.43 -10.70
N LYS A 122 -10.08 1.67 -10.92
CA LYS A 122 -10.63 3.03 -11.05
C LYS A 122 -10.52 3.69 -9.68
N ASP A 123 -9.56 4.57 -9.53
CA ASP A 123 -9.40 5.39 -8.32
C ASP A 123 -10.23 6.66 -8.48
N ARG A 124 -11.50 6.56 -8.11
CA ARG A 124 -12.41 7.71 -8.12
C ARG A 124 -12.48 8.31 -6.73
N ARG A 125 -12.15 9.59 -6.62
CA ARG A 125 -12.17 10.35 -5.37
C ARG A 125 -13.18 11.49 -5.44
N LEU A 126 -13.95 11.63 -4.38
CA LEU A 126 -14.74 12.83 -4.12
C LEU A 126 -13.94 13.75 -3.20
N ILE A 127 -13.66 14.95 -3.68
CA ILE A 127 -12.97 15.99 -2.92
C ILE A 127 -14.00 17.05 -2.53
N VAL A 128 -14.11 17.33 -1.24
CA VAL A 128 -14.84 18.48 -0.74
C VAL A 128 -13.85 19.63 -0.63
N GLU A 129 -13.94 20.60 -1.53
CA GLU A 129 -13.01 21.74 -1.55
C GLU A 129 -13.41 22.83 -0.54
N ASP A 130 -14.70 23.02 -0.40
CA ASP A 130 -15.24 24.02 0.52
C ASP A 130 -16.62 23.58 1.02
N ALA A 131 -16.81 23.63 2.33
CA ALA A 131 -18.06 23.37 2.99
C ALA A 131 -18.17 24.21 4.26
N PRO A 132 -19.32 24.84 4.55
CA PRO A 132 -19.51 25.57 5.78
C PRO A 132 -19.49 24.60 6.97
N ARG A 133 -18.94 25.07 8.10
CA ARG A 133 -18.83 24.26 9.33
C ARG A 133 -20.17 24.11 10.06
N TYR A 134 -21.14 24.95 9.75
CA TYR A 134 -22.48 24.97 10.33
C TYR A 134 -23.47 25.55 9.32
N GLY A 135 -24.72 25.17 9.43
CA GLY A 135 -25.81 25.71 8.66
C GLY A 135 -26.99 26.04 9.55
N ILE A 136 -27.90 26.85 9.07
CA ILE A 136 -29.12 27.25 9.76
C ILE A 136 -30.26 26.38 9.24
N VAL A 137 -31.04 25.81 10.16
CA VAL A 137 -32.21 24.99 9.78
C VAL A 137 -33.23 25.91 9.08
N GLY A 138 -33.75 25.43 7.95
CA GLY A 138 -34.62 26.21 7.07
C GLY A 138 -33.90 26.99 5.99
N GLU A 139 -32.55 26.98 5.98
CA GLU A 139 -31.75 27.63 4.93
C GLU A 139 -31.04 26.60 4.05
N GLU A 140 -30.49 27.06 2.93
CA GLU A 140 -29.68 26.24 2.03
C GLU A 140 -28.21 26.36 2.35
N VAL A 141 -27.51 25.22 2.34
CA VAL A 141 -26.06 25.12 2.48
C VAL A 141 -25.43 24.78 1.14
N SER A 142 -24.35 25.48 0.81
CA SER A 142 -23.60 25.23 -0.41
C SER A 142 -22.29 24.51 -0.10
N VAL A 143 -22.04 23.42 -0.83
CA VAL A 143 -20.81 22.63 -0.74
C VAL A 143 -20.16 22.59 -2.12
N ASN A 144 -18.89 22.94 -2.20
CA ASN A 144 -18.11 22.82 -3.43
C ASN A 144 -17.38 21.47 -3.43
N ILE A 145 -17.66 20.66 -4.45
CA ILE A 145 -17.07 19.36 -4.63
C ILE A 145 -16.39 19.23 -5.98
N LYS A 146 -15.42 18.34 -6.06
CA LYS A 146 -14.76 17.90 -7.28
C LYS A 146 -14.61 16.38 -7.27
N ILE A 147 -14.78 15.75 -8.43
CA ILE A 147 -14.50 14.32 -8.60
C ILE A 147 -13.23 14.18 -9.42
N GLU A 148 -12.28 13.40 -8.92
CA GLU A 148 -11.08 13.03 -9.65
C GLU A 148 -11.11 11.53 -9.95
N ASP A 149 -10.81 11.16 -11.21
CA ASP A 149 -10.73 9.78 -11.68
C ASP A 149 -9.88 9.75 -12.95
N ASP A 150 -8.58 9.44 -12.79
CA ASP A 150 -7.62 9.42 -13.89
C ASP A 150 -7.84 8.26 -14.88
N SER A 151 -8.68 7.29 -14.50
CA SER A 151 -8.99 6.09 -15.30
C SER A 151 -10.39 6.10 -15.90
N ALA A 152 -11.13 7.21 -15.77
CA ALA A 152 -12.52 7.27 -16.18
C ALA A 152 -12.68 7.16 -17.69
N THR A 153 -13.43 6.16 -18.13
CA THR A 153 -13.90 6.05 -19.52
C THR A 153 -15.18 6.85 -19.76
N ASN A 154 -15.93 7.16 -18.70
CA ASN A 154 -17.13 8.00 -18.74
C ASN A 154 -16.78 9.38 -18.16
N PRO A 155 -17.08 10.49 -18.86
CA PRO A 155 -16.75 11.83 -18.37
C PRO A 155 -17.59 12.25 -17.16
N ASN A 156 -18.65 11.52 -16.80
CA ASN A 156 -19.54 11.85 -15.71
C ASN A 156 -19.53 10.78 -14.61
N ALA A 157 -19.74 11.23 -13.38
CA ALA A 157 -19.97 10.39 -12.21
C ALA A 157 -21.30 10.73 -11.53
N LEU A 158 -21.96 9.73 -10.95
CA LEU A 158 -23.14 9.94 -10.14
C LEU A 158 -22.73 10.21 -8.69
N VAL A 159 -23.17 11.32 -8.14
CA VAL A 159 -23.01 11.69 -6.73
C VAL A 159 -24.35 11.58 -6.04
N SER A 160 -24.40 10.76 -5.01
CA SER A 160 -25.57 10.62 -4.15
C SER A 160 -25.34 11.39 -2.85
N VAL A 161 -26.31 12.25 -2.51
CA VAL A 161 -26.27 13.05 -1.29
C VAL A 161 -27.45 12.64 -0.41
N ASN A 162 -27.15 12.34 0.84
CA ASN A 162 -28.14 12.09 1.87
C ASN A 162 -27.92 13.08 3.03
N ILE A 163 -29.00 13.68 3.51
CA ILE A 163 -28.99 14.62 4.64
C ILE A 163 -29.92 14.05 5.70
N ASN A 164 -29.41 13.83 6.92
CA ASN A 164 -30.17 13.41 8.10
C ASN A 164 -31.11 12.21 7.83
N ASP A 165 -30.60 11.17 7.17
CA ASP A 165 -31.37 9.97 6.78
C ASP A 165 -32.62 10.26 5.91
N GLY A 166 -32.65 11.43 5.30
CA GLY A 166 -33.70 11.82 4.37
C GLY A 166 -33.57 11.15 3.01
N GLU A 167 -34.31 11.66 2.03
CA GLU A 167 -34.31 11.15 0.67
C GLU A 167 -32.95 11.35 -0.01
N VAL A 168 -32.43 10.28 -0.66
CA VAL A 168 -31.18 10.33 -1.41
C VAL A 168 -31.39 11.09 -2.72
N LYS A 169 -30.73 12.23 -2.85
CA LYS A 169 -30.70 12.98 -4.12
C LYS A 169 -29.46 12.62 -4.92
N THR A 170 -29.66 12.21 -6.17
CA THR A 170 -28.56 11.82 -7.06
C THR A 170 -28.38 12.86 -8.16
N LYS A 171 -27.13 13.28 -8.40
CA LYS A 171 -26.77 14.24 -9.45
C LYS A 171 -25.61 13.70 -10.28
N SER A 172 -25.70 13.84 -11.61
CA SER A 172 -24.57 13.55 -12.52
C SER A 172 -23.63 14.75 -12.56
N ILE A 173 -22.34 14.53 -12.34
CA ILE A 173 -21.30 15.54 -12.26
C ILE A 173 -20.16 15.17 -13.20
N ALA A 174 -19.66 16.15 -13.96
CA ALA A 174 -18.49 15.96 -14.80
C ALA A 174 -17.23 15.75 -13.96
N ILE A 175 -16.44 14.76 -14.35
CA ILE A 175 -15.18 14.45 -13.66
C ILE A 175 -14.15 15.53 -14.00
N GLY A 176 -13.42 15.98 -12.98
CA GLY A 176 -12.42 17.05 -13.09
C GLY A 176 -12.97 18.45 -12.89
N GLU A 177 -14.28 18.66 -12.95
CA GLU A 177 -14.91 19.97 -12.76
C GLU A 177 -15.30 20.23 -11.30
N LYS A 178 -15.22 21.49 -10.89
CA LYS A 178 -15.73 21.97 -9.60
C LYS A 178 -17.22 22.21 -9.72
N VAL A 179 -17.99 21.61 -8.84
CA VAL A 179 -19.44 21.73 -8.85
C VAL A 179 -19.93 22.18 -7.48
N LYS A 180 -20.76 23.20 -7.50
CA LYS A 180 -21.49 23.69 -6.31
C LYS A 180 -22.76 22.84 -6.14
N LEU A 181 -22.88 22.19 -5.00
CA LEU A 181 -24.10 21.54 -4.55
C LEU A 181 -24.81 22.44 -3.52
N THR A 182 -26.05 22.69 -3.76
CA THR A 182 -26.92 23.44 -2.82
C THR A 182 -27.85 22.42 -2.15
N LEU A 183 -27.81 22.37 -0.84
CA LEU A 183 -28.44 21.36 0.00
C LEU A 183 -29.38 22.08 0.99
N PRO A 184 -30.71 21.79 1.00
CA PRO A 184 -31.61 22.34 2.01
C PRO A 184 -31.37 21.66 3.37
N LEU A 185 -31.34 22.44 4.43
CA LEU A 185 -31.27 21.96 5.81
C LEU A 185 -32.65 22.02 6.45
N ASP A 186 -33.48 21.04 6.20
CA ASP A 186 -34.87 21.01 6.68
C ASP A 186 -35.00 20.54 8.14
N LYS A 187 -33.96 19.95 8.71
CA LYS A 187 -33.91 19.42 10.08
C LYS A 187 -32.52 19.59 10.70
N PRO A 188 -32.44 19.75 12.06
CA PRO A 188 -31.16 19.81 12.76
C PRO A 188 -30.40 18.50 12.73
#